data_465d1c4b2d8bd5e2e38f7177c4b702b1
#
_entry.id   465d1c4b2d8bd5e2e38f7177c4b702b1
#
_cell.length_a   1.000
_cell.length_b   1.000
_cell.length_c   1.000
_cell.angle_alpha   90.00
_cell.angle_beta   90.00
_cell.angle_gamma   90.00
#
_symmetry.space_group_name_H-M   'P 1'
#
loop_
_entity.id
_entity.type
_entity.pdbx_description
1 polymer ?
#
loop_
_entity_poly.entity_id
_entity_poly.type
_entity_poly.pdbx_seq_one_letter_code
_entity_poly.pdbx_strand_id
1 'polypeptide(L)'
;MMDMSQYLGIFIDEAKEHVQSMNQGLLALEKEPENESFIEQVFRAAHTLKGMSATMGFEAIAELTHAMENILDKIRHQEIRVTPESMDTLFKCLDTLEEFLTAVSSGEEHYPEVTALIADLQNHLVGKAQAAATVEAATEAIIQEVKVESKEQLEPIALSQQEWTEVQEEVEKGLNPLRIRVTLDENCVLKSARA
;
A
#
# COMPACT_ATOMS: atom_id res chain seq x y z
N MET A 1 -33.62 -23.25 23.21
CA MET A 1 -32.52 -22.31 23.38
C MET A 1 -31.32 -22.91 22.66
N MET A 2 -30.78 -22.27 21.66
CA MET A 2 -29.48 -22.69 21.12
C MET A 2 -28.42 -22.48 22.19
N ASP A 3 -27.57 -23.49 22.38
CA ASP A 3 -26.52 -23.45 23.40
C ASP A 3 -25.38 -22.56 22.91
N MET A 4 -24.75 -21.78 23.78
CA MET A 4 -23.63 -20.89 23.45
C MET A 4 -22.50 -21.62 22.70
N SER A 5 -22.31 -22.91 23.02
CA SER A 5 -21.34 -23.78 22.34
C SER A 5 -21.65 -24.01 20.85
N GLN A 6 -22.93 -24.04 20.45
CA GLN A 6 -23.33 -24.14 19.05
C GLN A 6 -23.02 -22.86 18.27
N TYR A 7 -23.25 -21.67 18.87
CA TYR A 7 -22.89 -20.41 18.26
C TYR A 7 -21.39 -20.28 18.09
N LEU A 8 -20.62 -20.74 19.07
CA LEU A 8 -19.16 -20.74 18.99
C LEU A 8 -18.65 -21.63 17.85
N GLY A 9 -19.23 -22.83 17.68
CA GLY A 9 -18.87 -23.73 16.58
C GLY A 9 -19.13 -23.09 15.22
N ILE A 10 -20.33 -22.52 15.01
CA ILE A 10 -20.67 -21.82 13.77
C ILE A 10 -19.70 -20.65 13.51
N PHE A 11 -19.41 -19.85 14.54
CA PHE A 11 -18.46 -18.74 14.42
C PHE A 11 -17.08 -19.21 13.97
N ILE A 12 -16.55 -20.29 14.58
CA ILE A 12 -15.22 -20.84 14.24
C ILE A 12 -15.18 -21.31 12.78
N ASP A 13 -16.22 -22.01 12.33
CA ASP A 13 -16.29 -22.53 10.96
C ASP A 13 -16.36 -21.38 9.93
N GLU A 14 -17.24 -20.40 10.14
CA GLU A 14 -17.36 -19.23 9.26
C GLU A 14 -16.08 -18.36 9.31
N ALA A 15 -15.49 -18.16 10.50
CA ALA A 15 -14.26 -17.41 10.66
C ALA A 15 -13.09 -18.05 9.88
N LYS A 16 -12.95 -19.38 9.92
CA LYS A 16 -11.96 -20.12 9.13
C LYS A 16 -12.16 -19.93 7.62
N GLU A 17 -13.40 -19.94 7.15
CA GLU A 17 -13.70 -19.69 5.73
C GLU A 17 -13.27 -18.29 5.31
N HIS A 18 -13.52 -17.27 6.15
CA HIS A 18 -13.09 -15.90 5.87
C HIS A 18 -11.57 -15.75 5.89
N VAL A 19 -10.87 -16.35 6.86
CA VAL A 19 -9.39 -16.35 6.90
C VAL A 19 -8.82 -17.04 5.66
N GLN A 20 -9.38 -18.17 5.25
CA GLN A 20 -8.98 -18.86 4.02
C GLN A 20 -9.23 -18.00 2.77
N SER A 21 -10.37 -17.31 2.70
CA SER A 21 -10.65 -16.37 1.60
C SER A 21 -9.67 -15.20 1.55
N MET A 22 -9.30 -14.64 2.72
CA MET A 22 -8.27 -13.61 2.81
C MET A 22 -6.92 -14.13 2.35
N ASN A 23 -6.50 -15.32 2.77
CA ASN A 23 -5.24 -15.94 2.35
C ASN A 23 -5.16 -16.10 0.83
N GLN A 24 -6.22 -16.64 0.22
CA GLN A 24 -6.29 -16.79 -1.24
C GLN A 24 -6.22 -15.42 -1.95
N GLY A 25 -6.93 -14.43 -1.45
CA GLY A 25 -6.91 -13.08 -1.99
C GLY A 25 -5.54 -12.40 -1.87
N LEU A 26 -4.86 -12.54 -0.73
CA LEU A 26 -3.51 -12.00 -0.53
C LEU A 26 -2.46 -12.68 -1.41
N LEU A 27 -2.51 -14.02 -1.56
CA LEU A 27 -1.63 -14.75 -2.47
C LEU A 27 -1.83 -14.36 -3.94
N ALA A 28 -3.05 -14.01 -4.32
CA ALA A 28 -3.35 -13.49 -5.65
C ALA A 28 -2.89 -12.05 -5.80
N LEU A 29 -3.08 -11.22 -4.78
CA LEU A 29 -2.65 -9.82 -4.73
C LEU A 29 -1.12 -9.66 -4.77
N GLU A 30 -0.37 -10.60 -4.18
CA GLU A 30 1.09 -10.63 -4.28
C GLU A 30 1.57 -10.75 -5.73
N LYS A 31 0.83 -11.49 -6.56
CA LYS A 31 1.13 -11.68 -7.99
C LYS A 31 0.61 -10.53 -8.86
N GLU A 32 -0.52 -9.97 -8.49
CA GLU A 32 -1.22 -8.90 -9.20
C GLU A 32 -1.59 -7.75 -8.23
N PRO A 33 -0.60 -6.93 -7.81
CA PRO A 33 -0.78 -5.92 -6.74
C PRO A 33 -1.80 -4.82 -7.05
N GLU A 34 -2.14 -4.62 -8.32
CA GLU A 34 -3.10 -3.58 -8.77
C GLU A 34 -4.50 -4.16 -9.06
N ASN A 35 -4.72 -5.46 -8.82
CA ASN A 35 -5.99 -6.11 -9.10
C ASN A 35 -7.04 -5.79 -8.01
N GLU A 36 -7.92 -4.83 -8.32
CA GLU A 36 -8.95 -4.37 -7.41
C GLU A 36 -9.89 -5.49 -6.90
N SER A 37 -10.13 -6.54 -7.71
CA SER A 37 -11.02 -7.62 -7.30
C SER A 37 -10.45 -8.43 -6.14
N PHE A 38 -9.13 -8.62 -6.08
CA PHE A 38 -8.48 -9.30 -4.97
C PHE A 38 -8.42 -8.43 -3.72
N ILE A 39 -8.19 -7.13 -3.89
CA ILE A 39 -8.25 -6.16 -2.77
C ILE A 39 -9.66 -6.18 -2.15
N GLU A 40 -10.69 -6.11 -2.98
CA GLU A 40 -12.08 -6.13 -2.53
C GLU A 40 -12.46 -7.45 -1.86
N GLN A 41 -11.96 -8.59 -2.37
CA GLN A 41 -12.17 -9.91 -1.74
C GLN A 41 -11.61 -9.94 -0.32
N VAL A 42 -10.35 -9.54 -0.14
CA VAL A 42 -9.69 -9.54 1.18
C VAL A 42 -10.38 -8.54 2.11
N PHE A 43 -10.71 -7.35 1.62
CA PHE A 43 -11.41 -6.32 2.38
C PHE A 43 -12.76 -6.85 2.93
N ARG A 44 -13.59 -7.45 2.08
CA ARG A 44 -14.90 -7.98 2.49
C ARG A 44 -14.79 -9.09 3.51
N ALA A 45 -13.84 -10.00 3.34
CA ALA A 45 -13.61 -11.08 4.28
C ALA A 45 -13.16 -10.55 5.66
N ALA A 46 -12.23 -9.56 5.68
CA ALA A 46 -11.80 -8.90 6.90
C ALA A 46 -12.97 -8.15 7.59
N HIS A 47 -13.77 -7.42 6.81
CA HIS A 47 -14.93 -6.68 7.31
C HIS A 47 -15.97 -7.60 7.96
N THR A 48 -16.28 -8.74 7.34
CA THR A 48 -17.23 -9.71 7.87
C THR A 48 -16.69 -10.34 9.16
N LEU A 49 -15.43 -10.77 9.14
CA LEU A 49 -14.79 -11.37 10.32
C LEU A 49 -14.72 -10.39 11.50
N LYS A 50 -14.43 -9.11 11.25
CA LYS A 50 -14.49 -8.05 12.28
C LYS A 50 -15.85 -7.99 12.96
N GLY A 51 -16.94 -7.94 12.17
CA GLY A 51 -18.30 -7.87 12.70
C GLY A 51 -18.72 -9.09 13.49
N MET A 52 -18.37 -10.28 13.00
CA MET A 52 -18.66 -11.56 13.69
C MET A 52 -17.90 -11.66 15.00
N SER A 53 -16.62 -11.32 15.00
CA SER A 53 -15.75 -11.38 16.19
C SER A 53 -16.19 -10.42 17.28
N ALA A 54 -16.55 -9.19 16.91
CA ALA A 54 -17.12 -8.21 17.84
C ALA A 54 -18.43 -8.72 18.47
N THR A 55 -19.30 -9.35 17.69
CA THR A 55 -20.56 -9.92 18.18
C THR A 55 -20.34 -11.08 19.17
N MET A 56 -19.27 -11.85 18.94
CA MET A 56 -18.91 -12.99 19.81
C MET A 56 -18.02 -12.60 21.01
N GLY A 57 -17.62 -11.34 21.11
CA GLY A 57 -16.78 -10.83 22.20
C GLY A 57 -15.28 -11.13 22.02
N PHE A 58 -14.84 -11.51 20.82
CA PHE A 58 -13.42 -11.68 20.49
C PHE A 58 -12.81 -10.35 20.03
N GLU A 59 -12.60 -9.44 21.00
CA GLU A 59 -12.16 -8.07 20.73
C GLU A 59 -10.80 -8.02 19.99
N ALA A 60 -9.85 -8.89 20.36
CA ALA A 60 -8.52 -8.92 19.72
C ALA A 60 -8.60 -9.29 18.22
N ILE A 61 -9.47 -10.25 17.83
CA ILE A 61 -9.71 -10.56 16.41
C ILE A 61 -10.37 -9.37 15.72
N ALA A 62 -11.35 -8.71 16.36
CA ALA A 62 -12.05 -7.58 15.80
C ALA A 62 -11.11 -6.38 15.59
N GLU A 63 -10.20 -6.09 16.53
CA GLU A 63 -9.22 -5.03 16.42
C GLU A 63 -8.18 -5.30 15.32
N LEU A 64 -7.64 -6.52 15.24
CA LEU A 64 -6.68 -6.91 14.22
C LEU A 64 -7.30 -6.83 12.82
N THR A 65 -8.48 -7.39 12.64
CA THR A 65 -9.19 -7.34 11.35
C THR A 65 -9.61 -5.92 10.97
N HIS A 66 -9.94 -5.07 11.94
CA HIS A 66 -10.18 -3.63 11.70
C HIS A 66 -8.92 -2.91 11.21
N ALA A 67 -7.75 -3.21 11.79
CA ALA A 67 -6.50 -2.63 11.32
C ALA A 67 -6.15 -3.11 9.89
N MET A 68 -6.39 -4.39 9.58
CA MET A 68 -6.25 -4.92 8.21
C MET A 68 -7.22 -4.24 7.23
N GLU A 69 -8.48 -4.06 7.62
CA GLU A 69 -9.48 -3.36 6.81
C GLU A 69 -9.04 -1.93 6.47
N ASN A 70 -8.49 -1.19 7.44
CA ASN A 70 -8.02 0.18 7.24
C ASN A 70 -6.90 0.28 6.21
N ILE A 71 -5.93 -0.64 6.21
CA ILE A 71 -4.85 -0.63 5.21
C ILE A 71 -5.38 -1.03 3.83
N LEU A 72 -6.26 -2.04 3.76
CA LEU A 72 -6.88 -2.49 2.51
C LEU A 72 -7.78 -1.41 1.89
N ASP A 73 -8.47 -0.63 2.72
CA ASP A 73 -9.27 0.51 2.26
C ASP A 73 -8.40 1.58 1.60
N LYS A 74 -7.26 1.91 2.19
CA LYS A 74 -6.29 2.83 1.61
C LYS A 74 -5.67 2.31 0.31
N ILE A 75 -5.38 1.00 0.24
CA ILE A 75 -4.90 0.37 -0.99
C ILE A 75 -5.99 0.44 -2.07
N ARG A 76 -7.25 0.12 -1.74
CA ARG A 76 -8.39 0.18 -2.65
C ARG A 76 -8.63 1.57 -3.23
N HIS A 77 -8.44 2.62 -2.44
CA HIS A 77 -8.54 4.00 -2.88
C HIS A 77 -7.24 4.53 -3.52
N GLN A 78 -6.24 3.67 -3.74
CA GLN A 78 -4.95 4.04 -4.32
C GLN A 78 -4.18 5.11 -3.53
N GLU A 79 -4.53 5.32 -2.26
CA GLU A 79 -3.82 6.24 -1.37
C GLU A 79 -2.46 5.67 -0.94
N ILE A 80 -2.36 4.35 -0.84
CA ILE A 80 -1.10 3.62 -0.64
C ILE A 80 -0.99 2.47 -1.64
N ARG A 81 0.25 2.09 -1.97
CA ARG A 81 0.51 0.95 -2.85
C ARG A 81 0.82 -0.30 -2.03
N VAL A 82 0.49 -1.45 -2.59
CA VAL A 82 0.94 -2.74 -2.07
C VAL A 82 2.47 -2.80 -2.17
N THR A 83 3.14 -3.11 -1.06
CA THR A 83 4.59 -3.31 -0.99
C THR A 83 4.89 -4.66 -0.38
N PRO A 84 6.08 -5.27 -0.63
CA PRO A 84 6.46 -6.52 0.00
C PRO A 84 6.31 -6.47 1.53
N GLU A 85 6.72 -5.37 2.16
CA GLU A 85 6.65 -5.19 3.61
C GLU A 85 5.20 -5.15 4.11
N SER A 86 4.29 -4.49 3.38
CA SER A 86 2.86 -4.49 3.74
C SER A 86 2.22 -5.87 3.54
N MET A 87 2.65 -6.61 2.51
CA MET A 87 2.21 -7.98 2.29
C MET A 87 2.68 -8.92 3.40
N ASP A 88 3.97 -8.84 3.78
CA ASP A 88 4.53 -9.63 4.90
C ASP A 88 3.75 -9.37 6.21
N THR A 89 3.40 -8.11 6.48
CA THR A 89 2.61 -7.76 7.66
C THR A 89 1.20 -8.32 7.58
N LEU A 90 0.54 -8.25 6.42
CA LEU A 90 -0.80 -8.82 6.22
C LEU A 90 -0.80 -10.35 6.36
N PHE A 91 0.22 -11.06 5.86
CA PHE A 91 0.35 -12.50 6.07
C PHE A 91 0.57 -12.86 7.54
N LYS A 92 1.40 -12.12 8.27
CA LYS A 92 1.56 -12.32 9.72
C LYS A 92 0.24 -12.12 10.48
N CYS A 93 -0.59 -11.17 10.05
CA CYS A 93 -1.93 -11.00 10.61
C CYS A 93 -2.81 -12.23 10.36
N LEU A 94 -2.76 -12.84 9.16
CA LEU A 94 -3.49 -14.07 8.88
C LEU A 94 -3.01 -15.24 9.75
N ASP A 95 -1.71 -15.44 9.86
CA ASP A 95 -1.13 -16.50 10.70
C ASP A 95 -1.62 -16.34 12.15
N THR A 96 -1.62 -15.10 12.66
CA THR A 96 -2.11 -14.81 14.02
C THR A 96 -3.61 -15.06 14.17
N LEU A 97 -4.43 -14.76 13.15
CA LEU A 97 -5.85 -15.08 13.16
C LEU A 97 -6.10 -16.58 13.15
N GLU A 98 -5.34 -17.37 12.37
CA GLU A 98 -5.42 -18.82 12.36
C GLU A 98 -5.04 -19.42 13.73
N GLU A 99 -3.96 -18.93 14.34
CA GLU A 99 -3.54 -19.33 15.68
C GLU A 99 -4.63 -19.00 16.72
N PHE A 100 -5.21 -17.81 16.65
CA PHE A 100 -6.28 -17.38 17.54
C PHE A 100 -7.52 -18.29 17.41
N LEU A 101 -7.97 -18.59 16.18
CA LEU A 101 -9.10 -19.47 15.95
C LEU A 101 -8.82 -20.92 16.41
N THR A 102 -7.57 -21.35 16.32
CA THR A 102 -7.13 -22.64 16.83
C THR A 102 -7.22 -22.69 18.35
N ALA A 103 -6.71 -21.66 19.04
CA ALA A 103 -6.80 -21.54 20.50
C ALA A 103 -8.26 -21.53 20.97
N VAL A 104 -9.13 -20.74 20.31
CA VAL A 104 -10.58 -20.69 20.61
C VAL A 104 -11.22 -22.07 20.42
N SER A 105 -10.89 -22.78 19.34
CA SER A 105 -11.46 -24.10 19.05
C SER A 105 -11.00 -25.18 20.03
N SER A 106 -9.79 -25.04 20.58
CA SER A 106 -9.20 -25.93 21.59
C SER A 106 -9.67 -25.62 23.01
N GLY A 107 -10.37 -24.48 23.20
CA GLY A 107 -10.79 -24.01 24.52
C GLY A 107 -9.63 -23.49 25.36
N GLU A 108 -8.57 -23.02 24.74
CA GLU A 108 -7.45 -22.38 25.41
C GLU A 108 -7.85 -20.99 25.92
N GLU A 109 -7.35 -20.59 27.09
CA GLU A 109 -7.59 -19.25 27.64
C GLU A 109 -6.49 -18.24 27.25
N HIS A 110 -5.42 -18.71 26.62
CA HIS A 110 -4.31 -17.87 26.17
C HIS A 110 -4.39 -17.62 24.68
N TYR A 111 -4.48 -16.35 24.31
CA TYR A 111 -4.61 -15.92 22.92
C TYR A 111 -3.34 -15.17 22.45
N PRO A 112 -3.04 -15.16 21.15
CA PRO A 112 -1.92 -14.42 20.60
C PRO A 112 -2.05 -12.90 20.86
N GLU A 113 -0.92 -12.25 21.08
CA GLU A 113 -0.84 -10.79 21.21
C GLU A 113 -0.92 -10.14 19.82
N VAL A 114 -1.88 -9.22 19.64
CA VAL A 114 -2.13 -8.54 18.36
C VAL A 114 -1.61 -7.10 18.31
N THR A 115 -1.26 -6.53 19.47
CA THR A 115 -0.91 -5.11 19.61
C THR A 115 0.26 -4.67 18.72
N ALA A 116 1.30 -5.51 18.63
CA ALA A 116 2.47 -5.22 17.77
C ALA A 116 2.10 -5.21 16.29
N LEU A 117 1.30 -6.19 15.83
CA LEU A 117 0.84 -6.26 14.44
C LEU A 117 -0.07 -5.09 14.06
N ILE A 118 -0.96 -4.68 14.97
CA ILE A 118 -1.79 -3.49 14.77
C ILE A 118 -0.92 -2.24 14.63
N ALA A 119 0.12 -2.09 15.46
CA ALA A 119 1.06 -0.98 15.35
C ALA A 119 1.83 -1.02 14.01
N ASP A 120 2.27 -2.19 13.56
CA ASP A 120 2.95 -2.36 12.27
C ASP A 120 2.05 -1.98 11.10
N LEU A 121 0.78 -2.43 11.10
CA LEU A 121 -0.20 -2.02 10.10
C LEU A 121 -0.42 -0.49 10.10
N GLN A 122 -0.52 0.12 11.28
CA GLN A 122 -0.65 1.58 11.41
C GLN A 122 0.59 2.32 10.90
N ASN A 123 1.79 1.79 11.12
CA ASN A 123 3.03 2.36 10.59
C ASN A 123 3.05 2.36 9.06
N HIS A 124 2.48 1.35 8.39
CA HIS A 124 2.32 1.36 6.94
C HIS A 124 1.36 2.46 6.46
N LEU A 125 0.39 2.86 7.28
CA LEU A 125 -0.51 3.98 6.97
C LEU A 125 0.19 5.34 7.16
N VAL A 126 1.01 5.48 8.21
CA VAL A 126 1.69 6.74 8.56
C VAL A 126 3.00 6.92 7.78
N GLY A 127 3.75 5.84 7.55
CA GLY A 127 5.08 5.88 6.92
C GLY A 127 5.09 6.44 5.51
N LYS A 128 3.94 6.45 4.80
CA LYS A 128 3.81 7.08 3.48
C LYS A 128 3.28 8.51 3.52
N ALA A 129 2.56 8.90 4.56
CA ALA A 129 2.25 10.31 4.77
C ALA A 129 3.55 11.11 5.04
N GLN A 130 4.50 10.50 5.76
CA GLN A 130 5.84 11.07 5.95
C GLN A 130 6.75 10.91 4.73
N ALA A 131 6.68 9.79 4.00
CA ALA A 131 7.44 9.62 2.76
C ALA A 131 6.91 10.53 1.64
N ALA A 132 5.60 10.76 1.54
CA ALA A 132 5.03 11.76 0.64
C ALA A 132 5.40 13.18 1.08
N ALA A 133 5.30 13.49 2.38
CA ALA A 133 5.74 14.77 2.92
C ALA A 133 7.26 14.96 2.84
N THR A 134 8.05 13.88 2.99
CA THR A 134 9.52 13.94 2.86
C THR A 134 9.93 14.03 1.38
N VAL A 135 9.20 13.40 0.46
CA VAL A 135 9.42 13.55 -0.98
C VAL A 135 8.98 14.93 -1.45
N GLU A 136 7.86 15.48 -0.98
CA GLU A 136 7.46 16.87 -1.24
C GLU A 136 8.45 17.86 -0.61
N ALA A 137 8.84 17.66 0.66
CA ALA A 137 9.84 18.50 1.32
C ALA A 137 11.24 18.35 0.69
N ALA A 138 11.63 17.14 0.27
CA ALA A 138 12.87 16.90 -0.45
C ALA A 138 12.80 17.48 -1.87
N THR A 139 11.65 17.42 -2.52
CA THR A 139 11.44 18.04 -3.84
C THR A 139 11.44 19.55 -3.74
N GLU A 140 10.82 20.14 -2.70
CA GLU A 140 10.90 21.58 -2.44
C GLU A 140 12.31 22.02 -2.03
N ALA A 141 13.03 21.24 -1.22
CA ALA A 141 14.42 21.50 -0.86
C ALA A 141 15.36 21.41 -2.08
N ILE A 142 15.18 20.41 -2.94
CA ILE A 142 15.93 20.27 -4.20
C ILE A 142 15.59 21.43 -5.15
N ILE A 143 14.31 21.84 -5.22
CA ILE A 143 13.90 22.98 -6.03
C ILE A 143 14.49 24.29 -5.48
N GLN A 144 14.62 24.44 -4.15
CA GLN A 144 15.27 25.60 -3.53
C GLN A 144 16.79 25.58 -3.72
N GLU A 145 17.48 24.43 -3.56
CA GLU A 145 18.91 24.31 -3.86
C GLU A 145 19.20 24.54 -5.35
N VAL A 146 18.41 23.96 -6.24
CA VAL A 146 18.55 24.19 -7.68
C VAL A 146 18.26 25.64 -8.08
N LYS A 147 17.37 26.34 -7.34
CA LYS A 147 17.16 27.79 -7.55
C LYS A 147 18.34 28.66 -7.11
N VAL A 148 19.18 28.17 -6.18
CA VAL A 148 20.33 28.96 -5.67
C VAL A 148 21.59 28.76 -6.52
N GLU A 149 21.77 27.62 -7.18
CA GLU A 149 22.96 27.35 -8.01
C GLU A 149 22.79 27.59 -9.52
N SER A 150 21.59 27.75 -10.04
CA SER A 150 21.40 27.95 -11.48
C SER A 150 21.39 29.44 -11.90
N LYS A 151 22.47 30.17 -11.58
CA LYS A 151 22.89 31.34 -12.34
C LYS A 151 23.97 31.02 -13.39
N GLU A 152 24.11 29.75 -13.78
CA GLU A 152 24.79 29.45 -15.03
C GLU A 152 23.83 29.75 -16.18
N GLN A 153 24.24 30.67 -17.03
CA GLN A 153 23.57 31.08 -18.26
C GLN A 153 23.30 29.83 -19.11
N LEU A 154 22.07 29.33 -19.05
CA LEU A 154 21.61 28.32 -20.00
C LEU A 154 21.67 28.97 -21.37
N GLU A 155 22.59 28.51 -22.22
CA GLU A 155 22.64 28.93 -23.61
C GLU A 155 21.24 28.75 -24.24
N PRO A 156 20.74 29.74 -24.98
CA PRO A 156 19.44 29.65 -25.62
C PRO A 156 19.42 28.45 -26.56
N ILE A 157 18.33 27.65 -26.51
CA ILE A 157 18.13 26.61 -27.48
C ILE A 157 17.88 27.28 -28.83
N ALA A 158 18.70 26.99 -29.80
CA ALA A 158 18.45 27.36 -31.18
C ALA A 158 17.37 26.39 -31.74
N LEU A 159 16.11 26.68 -31.45
CA LEU A 159 14.98 26.01 -32.11
C LEU A 159 14.73 26.72 -33.45
N SER A 160 14.40 25.92 -34.47
CA SER A 160 13.92 26.48 -35.75
C SER A 160 12.54 27.14 -35.53
N GLN A 161 12.15 28.01 -36.46
CA GLN A 161 10.83 28.67 -36.38
C GLN A 161 9.68 27.67 -36.37
N GLN A 162 9.82 26.51 -37.04
CA GLN A 162 8.82 25.45 -37.05
C GLN A 162 8.68 24.78 -35.67
N GLU A 163 9.79 24.41 -35.05
CA GLU A 163 9.80 23.84 -33.72
C GLU A 163 9.24 24.79 -32.65
N TRP A 164 9.49 26.09 -32.77
CA TRP A 164 8.89 27.10 -31.90
C TRP A 164 7.36 27.16 -32.04
N THR A 165 6.85 27.05 -33.27
CA THR A 165 5.41 27.08 -33.54
C THR A 165 4.73 25.84 -32.92
N GLU A 166 5.32 24.65 -33.06
CA GLU A 166 4.82 23.42 -32.45
C GLU A 166 4.79 23.50 -30.91
N VAL A 167 5.85 24.03 -30.31
CA VAL A 167 5.91 24.22 -28.84
C VAL A 167 4.82 25.20 -28.40
N GLN A 168 4.57 26.29 -29.11
CA GLN A 168 3.51 27.26 -28.76
C GLN A 168 2.10 26.65 -28.87
N GLU A 169 1.83 25.87 -29.92
CA GLU A 169 0.55 25.18 -30.07
C GLU A 169 0.28 24.16 -28.95
N GLU A 170 1.31 23.47 -28.47
CA GLU A 170 1.20 22.51 -27.38
C GLU A 170 1.03 23.20 -26.01
N VAL A 171 1.66 24.37 -25.80
CA VAL A 171 1.46 25.20 -24.61
C VAL A 171 0.02 25.75 -24.55
N GLU A 172 -0.55 26.15 -25.68
CA GLU A 172 -1.95 26.60 -25.75
C GLU A 172 -2.95 25.47 -25.44
N LYS A 173 -2.56 24.21 -25.63
CA LYS A 173 -3.33 23.02 -25.23
C LYS A 173 -3.15 22.66 -23.75
N GLY A 174 -2.38 23.45 -22.98
CA GLY A 174 -2.14 23.26 -21.55
C GLY A 174 -0.99 22.33 -21.21
N LEU A 175 -0.12 21.99 -22.16
CA LEU A 175 1.10 21.20 -21.92
C LEU A 175 2.25 22.13 -21.47
N ASN A 176 3.01 21.70 -20.48
CA ASN A 176 4.18 22.41 -20.01
C ASN A 176 5.44 21.86 -20.69
N PRO A 177 6.14 22.62 -21.53
CA PRO A 177 7.37 22.18 -22.16
C PRO A 177 8.47 21.99 -21.11
N LEU A 178 9.14 20.81 -21.14
CA LEU A 178 10.23 20.47 -20.23
C LEU A 178 11.55 20.34 -21.02
N ARG A 179 12.57 21.07 -20.59
CA ARG A 179 13.93 20.90 -21.12
C ARG A 179 14.76 20.02 -20.21
N ILE A 180 15.25 18.89 -20.73
CA ILE A 180 16.16 17.99 -20.03
C ILE A 180 17.54 18.07 -20.68
N ARG A 181 18.58 18.42 -19.89
CA ARG A 181 19.98 18.29 -20.31
C ARG A 181 20.58 17.07 -19.62
N VAL A 182 21.02 16.09 -20.38
CA VAL A 182 21.73 14.91 -19.87
C VAL A 182 23.22 15.09 -20.18
N THR A 183 24.04 15.21 -19.12
CA THR A 183 25.50 15.19 -19.24
C THR A 183 25.99 13.82 -18.86
N LEU A 184 26.67 13.14 -19.79
CA LEU A 184 27.26 11.81 -19.52
C LEU A 184 28.67 12.01 -18.97
N ASP A 185 28.97 11.31 -17.86
CA ASP A 185 30.31 11.23 -17.31
C ASP A 185 31.29 10.65 -18.34
N GLU A 186 32.54 11.10 -18.32
CA GLU A 186 33.59 10.62 -19.23
C GLU A 186 33.83 9.12 -19.11
N ASN A 187 33.56 8.52 -17.94
CA ASN A 187 33.70 7.12 -17.65
C ASN A 187 32.43 6.28 -17.90
N CYS A 188 31.37 6.84 -18.48
CA CYS A 188 30.13 6.12 -18.75
C CYS A 188 30.34 5.02 -19.81
N VAL A 189 30.27 3.75 -19.38
CA VAL A 189 30.52 2.55 -20.22
C VAL A 189 29.51 2.40 -21.36
N LEU A 190 28.32 3.04 -21.26
CA LEU A 190 27.25 2.96 -22.28
C LEU A 190 27.32 4.07 -23.34
N LYS A 191 28.37 4.87 -23.37
CA LYS A 191 28.55 5.98 -24.32
C LYS A 191 28.56 5.52 -25.79
N SER A 192 29.01 4.28 -26.04
CA SER A 192 29.11 3.69 -27.37
C SER A 192 27.81 3.01 -27.88
N ALA A 193 26.78 2.89 -27.06
CA ALA A 193 25.53 2.23 -27.43
C ALA A 193 24.51 3.17 -28.13
N ARG A 194 24.87 4.43 -28.43
CA ARG A 194 24.02 5.47 -29.02
C ARG A 194 24.67 6.24 -30.15
N ALA A 195 25.42 5.58 -30.99
CA ALA A 195 25.79 6.10 -32.30
C ALA A 195 24.90 5.51 -33.37
#